data_2a09750654b7db1b1bb7ea8073885e69
#
_entry.id   2a09750654b7db1b1bb7ea8073885e69
#
_cell.length_a   1.000
_cell.length_b   1.000
_cell.length_c   1.000
_cell.angle_alpha   90.00
_cell.angle_beta   90.00
_cell.angle_gamma   90.00
#
_symmetry.space_group_name_H-M   'P 1'
#
loop_
_entity.id
_entity.type
_entity.pdbx_description
1 polymer ?
#
loop_
_entity_poly.entity_id
_entity_poly.type
_entity_poly.pdbx_seq_one_letter_code
_entity_poly.pdbx_strand_id
1 'polypeptide(L)'
;MDQINLNSYSKISNFNVSRETCNELESYISLIQQKNKEINIISKKNTEKDDIRQRHIIDSAQIIDFVDINSNTTYDLGSGAGLPGLVVAIMMKNLKIDMKVSLFEKSYHKCVFLKDVSKELNLNTEVIQKDIFKLKNMETGTVMSRAFKSMPLVLNLVNENFKRFENIIFFMGKNGKKVLKETLQHWDLDYEEKKSLTNKDSFILNIKKI
;
A
#
# COMPACT_ATOMS: atom_id res chain seq x y z
N MET A 1 -3.13 -27.81 9.85
CA MET A 1 -2.50 -26.47 9.97
C MET A 1 -1.34 -26.48 9.01
N ASP A 2 -1.47 -25.82 7.87
CA ASP A 2 -0.36 -25.69 6.91
C ASP A 2 0.80 -24.98 7.61
N GLN A 3 1.99 -25.57 7.57
CA GLN A 3 3.18 -24.92 8.09
C GLN A 3 3.39 -23.61 7.32
N ILE A 4 3.25 -22.48 8.02
CA ILE A 4 3.49 -21.16 7.44
C ILE A 4 4.95 -21.12 6.99
N ASN A 5 5.15 -20.94 5.70
CA ASN A 5 6.48 -20.84 5.14
C ASN A 5 7.08 -19.46 5.48
N LEU A 6 7.64 -19.34 6.70
CA LEU A 6 8.30 -18.13 7.20
C LEU A 6 9.39 -17.63 6.24
N ASN A 7 10.04 -18.53 5.51
CA ASN A 7 11.05 -18.18 4.51
C ASN A 7 10.51 -17.30 3.38
N SER A 8 9.19 -17.35 3.09
CA SER A 8 8.60 -16.48 2.07
C SER A 8 8.65 -15.01 2.44
N TYR A 9 8.61 -14.69 3.74
CA TYR A 9 8.63 -13.33 4.27
C TYR A 9 10.02 -12.82 4.61
N SER A 10 11.05 -13.67 4.61
CA SER A 10 12.45 -13.29 4.91
C SER A 10 13.03 -12.26 3.94
N LYS A 11 12.41 -12.09 2.78
CA LYS A 11 12.81 -11.10 1.77
C LYS A 11 12.33 -9.67 2.08
N ILE A 12 11.39 -9.51 3.02
CA ILE A 12 10.87 -8.21 3.40
C ILE A 12 11.92 -7.55 4.29
N SER A 13 12.81 -6.78 3.68
CA SER A 13 13.75 -5.80 4.26
C SER A 13 14.33 -6.12 5.69
N ASN A 14 15.01 -5.16 6.27
CA ASN A 14 15.65 -5.20 7.60
C ASN A 14 14.67 -5.39 8.78
N PHE A 15 13.35 -5.46 8.55
CA PHE A 15 12.35 -5.77 9.56
C PHE A 15 12.25 -7.29 9.73
N ASN A 16 12.64 -7.76 10.89
CA ASN A 16 12.45 -9.16 11.27
C ASN A 16 10.94 -9.40 11.43
N VAL A 17 10.30 -9.94 10.38
CA VAL A 17 8.84 -10.20 10.37
C VAL A 17 8.56 -11.29 11.40
N SER A 18 7.85 -10.94 12.48
CA SER A 18 7.53 -11.89 13.54
C SER A 18 6.58 -12.99 13.05
N ARG A 19 6.49 -14.08 13.79
CA ARG A 19 5.54 -15.15 13.48
C ARG A 19 4.09 -14.66 13.53
N GLU A 20 3.79 -13.75 14.44
CA GLU A 20 2.48 -13.11 14.59
C GLU A 20 2.13 -12.30 13.34
N THR A 21 3.08 -11.49 12.85
CA THR A 21 2.91 -10.73 11.60
C THR A 21 2.62 -11.66 10.42
N CYS A 22 3.38 -12.77 10.31
CA CYS A 22 3.15 -13.76 9.25
C CYS A 22 1.76 -14.37 9.34
N ASN A 23 1.30 -14.73 10.56
CA ASN A 23 -0.04 -15.28 10.78
C ASN A 23 -1.14 -14.30 10.36
N GLU A 24 -1.02 -13.02 10.70
CA GLU A 24 -2.00 -12.00 10.32
C GLU A 24 -2.00 -11.74 8.81
N LEU A 25 -0.83 -11.74 8.15
CA LEU A 25 -0.74 -11.64 6.69
C LEU A 25 -1.37 -12.84 5.99
N GLU A 26 -1.19 -14.07 6.50
CA GLU A 26 -1.84 -15.27 5.95
C GLU A 26 -3.37 -15.27 6.20
N SER A 27 -3.82 -14.77 7.35
CA SER A 27 -5.25 -14.54 7.60
C SER A 27 -5.82 -13.55 6.59
N TYR A 28 -5.13 -12.44 6.34
CA TYR A 28 -5.54 -11.47 5.34
C TYR A 28 -5.58 -12.06 3.92
N ILE A 29 -4.61 -12.90 3.51
CA ILE A 29 -4.66 -13.63 2.24
C ILE A 29 -5.94 -14.46 2.13
N SER A 30 -6.30 -15.17 3.20
CA SER A 30 -7.51 -16.01 3.22
C SER A 30 -8.78 -15.18 3.08
N LEU A 31 -8.85 -14.00 3.71
CA LEU A 31 -9.97 -13.06 3.57
C LEU A 31 -10.06 -12.49 2.14
N ILE A 32 -8.93 -12.17 1.50
CA ILE A 32 -8.89 -11.76 0.09
C ILE A 32 -9.45 -12.88 -0.79
N GLN A 33 -9.01 -14.14 -0.61
CA GLN A 33 -9.48 -15.27 -1.41
C GLN A 33 -10.98 -15.50 -1.24
N GLN A 34 -11.48 -15.45 -0.01
CA GLN A 34 -12.88 -15.59 0.28
C GLN A 34 -13.70 -14.50 -0.42
N LYS A 35 -13.32 -13.24 -0.23
CA LYS A 35 -14.05 -12.11 -0.81
C LYS A 35 -13.98 -12.06 -2.32
N ASN A 36 -12.86 -12.50 -2.91
CA ASN A 36 -12.69 -12.50 -4.37
C ASN A 36 -13.60 -13.52 -5.08
N LYS A 37 -14.20 -14.49 -4.36
CA LYS A 37 -15.25 -15.38 -4.89
C LYS A 37 -16.57 -14.64 -5.10
N GLU A 38 -16.83 -13.60 -4.31
CA GLU A 38 -18.07 -12.82 -4.34
C GLU A 38 -17.94 -11.61 -5.26
N ILE A 39 -16.86 -10.86 -5.10
CA ILE A 39 -16.57 -9.63 -5.86
C ILE A 39 -15.09 -9.61 -6.28
N ASN A 40 -14.80 -9.05 -7.45
CA ASN A 40 -13.42 -8.93 -7.93
C ASN A 40 -12.69 -7.82 -7.18
N ILE A 41 -12.06 -8.12 -6.05
CA ILE A 41 -11.22 -7.16 -5.31
C ILE A 41 -9.78 -7.18 -5.80
N ILE A 42 -9.31 -8.33 -6.32
CA ILE A 42 -8.04 -8.50 -7.05
C ILE A 42 -8.30 -9.19 -8.39
N SER A 43 -7.31 -9.21 -9.28
CA SER A 43 -7.41 -9.89 -10.59
C SER A 43 -7.66 -11.37 -10.44
N LYS A 44 -8.60 -11.92 -11.22
CA LYS A 44 -8.92 -13.35 -11.26
C LYS A 44 -7.74 -14.27 -11.62
N LYS A 45 -6.70 -13.76 -12.26
CA LYS A 45 -5.51 -14.52 -12.64
C LYS A 45 -4.56 -14.82 -11.48
N ASN A 46 -4.74 -14.20 -10.33
CA ASN A 46 -3.81 -14.23 -9.21
C ASN A 46 -4.56 -14.54 -7.89
N THR A 47 -5.33 -15.62 -7.87
CA THR A 47 -6.21 -15.97 -6.73
C THR A 47 -5.65 -17.09 -5.85
N GLU A 48 -4.57 -17.76 -6.29
CA GLU A 48 -3.87 -18.74 -5.47
C GLU A 48 -3.13 -18.04 -4.32
N LYS A 49 -3.04 -18.72 -3.18
CA LYS A 49 -2.41 -18.13 -1.97
C LYS A 49 -0.99 -17.64 -2.23
N ASP A 50 -0.19 -18.40 -2.97
CA ASP A 50 1.18 -18.03 -3.27
C ASP A 50 1.29 -16.82 -4.20
N ASP A 51 0.39 -16.72 -5.19
CA ASP A 51 0.33 -15.54 -6.05
C ASP A 51 -0.07 -14.29 -5.24
N ILE A 52 -1.08 -14.40 -4.37
CA ILE A 52 -1.50 -13.30 -3.49
C ILE A 52 -0.33 -12.90 -2.58
N ARG A 53 0.33 -13.88 -1.95
CA ARG A 53 1.48 -13.63 -1.07
C ARG A 53 2.60 -12.89 -1.80
N GLN A 54 3.04 -13.40 -2.95
CA GLN A 54 4.17 -12.82 -3.68
C GLN A 54 3.81 -11.46 -4.32
N ARG A 55 2.73 -11.42 -5.11
CA ARG A 55 2.41 -10.28 -5.96
C ARG A 55 1.67 -9.15 -5.24
N HIS A 56 1.10 -9.43 -4.07
CA HIS A 56 0.29 -8.46 -3.34
C HIS A 56 0.86 -8.18 -1.96
N ILE A 57 1.09 -9.20 -1.13
CA ILE A 57 1.52 -8.97 0.25
C ILE A 57 2.99 -8.56 0.32
N ILE A 58 3.92 -9.37 -0.24
CA ILE A 58 5.36 -9.06 -0.22
C ILE A 58 5.64 -7.81 -1.04
N ASP A 59 4.97 -7.66 -2.19
CA ASP A 59 5.07 -6.45 -2.99
C ASP A 59 4.63 -5.19 -2.21
N SER A 60 3.57 -5.27 -1.42
CA SER A 60 3.13 -4.16 -0.57
C SER A 60 4.06 -3.93 0.63
N ALA A 61 4.54 -5.00 1.27
CA ALA A 61 5.35 -4.90 2.48
C ALA A 61 6.76 -4.32 2.23
N GLN A 62 7.30 -4.43 1.00
CA GLN A 62 8.64 -3.94 0.67
C GLN A 62 8.83 -2.42 0.82
N ILE A 63 7.74 -1.65 0.97
CA ILE A 63 7.80 -0.20 1.14
C ILE A 63 7.99 0.24 2.59
N ILE A 64 7.97 -0.68 3.53
CA ILE A 64 7.95 -0.37 4.95
C ILE A 64 9.11 0.54 5.38
N ASP A 65 10.28 0.40 4.74
CA ASP A 65 11.47 1.23 4.99
C ASP A 65 11.25 2.71 4.60
N PHE A 66 10.27 2.99 3.74
CA PHE A 66 9.96 4.33 3.26
C PHE A 66 8.80 4.99 4.01
N VAL A 67 8.05 4.22 4.80
CA VAL A 67 6.94 4.78 5.59
C VAL A 67 7.51 5.64 6.71
N ASP A 68 7.07 6.89 6.78
CA ASP A 68 7.48 7.80 7.87
C ASP A 68 6.84 7.36 9.18
N ILE A 69 7.61 6.64 9.99
CA ILE A 69 7.19 6.10 11.29
C ILE A 69 7.09 7.17 12.40
N ASN A 70 7.58 8.39 12.16
CA ASN A 70 7.47 9.51 13.10
C ASN A 70 6.15 10.25 12.94
N SER A 71 5.40 9.98 11.88
CA SER A 71 4.07 10.53 11.67
C SER A 71 3.00 9.60 12.25
N ASN A 72 1.95 10.20 12.82
CA ASN A 72 0.82 9.45 13.36
C ASN A 72 -0.16 8.97 12.29
N THR A 73 0.04 9.36 11.03
CA THR A 73 -0.88 9.04 9.93
C THR A 73 -0.15 8.70 8.64
N THR A 74 -0.71 7.76 7.89
CA THR A 74 -0.32 7.46 6.52
C THR A 74 -1.56 7.22 5.65
N TYR A 75 -1.51 7.63 4.38
CA TYR A 75 -2.66 7.59 3.46
C TYR A 75 -2.41 6.62 2.30
N ASP A 76 -3.39 5.76 2.05
CA ASP A 76 -3.42 4.85 0.90
C ASP A 76 -4.49 5.31 -0.10
N LEU A 77 -4.06 5.79 -1.27
CA LEU A 77 -4.93 6.38 -2.28
C LEU A 77 -5.45 5.33 -3.26
N GLY A 78 -6.76 5.09 -3.22
CA GLY A 78 -7.38 4.07 -4.05
C GLY A 78 -7.08 2.66 -3.54
N SER A 79 -7.30 2.44 -2.25
CA SER A 79 -6.86 1.24 -1.50
C SER A 79 -7.31 -0.10 -2.10
N GLY A 80 -8.42 -0.12 -2.83
CA GLY A 80 -8.90 -1.34 -3.50
C GLY A 80 -9.15 -2.49 -2.53
N ALA A 81 -8.34 -3.53 -2.64
CA ALA A 81 -8.33 -4.63 -1.69
C ALA A 81 -7.57 -4.32 -0.37
N GLY A 82 -7.11 -3.09 -0.16
CA GLY A 82 -6.31 -2.70 1.00
C GLY A 82 -4.79 -2.84 0.78
N LEU A 83 -4.36 -2.72 -0.46
CA LEU A 83 -2.97 -2.95 -0.87
C LEU A 83 -2.34 -1.64 -1.43
N PRO A 84 -1.38 -1.00 -0.74
CA PRO A 84 -0.59 -1.56 0.35
C PRO A 84 -1.12 -1.28 1.77
N GLY A 85 -2.15 -0.45 1.95
CA GLY A 85 -2.54 0.14 3.23
C GLY A 85 -2.76 -0.85 4.37
N LEU A 86 -3.53 -1.94 4.17
CA LEU A 86 -3.76 -2.95 5.23
C LEU A 86 -2.48 -3.73 5.56
N VAL A 87 -1.60 -3.98 4.58
CA VAL A 87 -0.31 -4.63 4.85
C VAL A 87 0.56 -3.74 5.75
N VAL A 88 0.62 -2.44 5.45
CA VAL A 88 1.32 -1.46 6.29
C VAL A 88 0.70 -1.43 7.70
N ALA A 89 -0.64 -1.40 7.81
CA ALA A 89 -1.32 -1.38 9.11
C ALA A 89 -0.99 -2.63 9.95
N ILE A 90 -0.96 -3.85 9.34
CA ILE A 90 -0.55 -5.09 10.00
C ILE A 90 0.90 -4.97 10.50
N MET A 91 1.80 -4.47 9.67
CA MET A 91 3.20 -4.33 10.06
C MET A 91 3.39 -3.31 11.18
N MET A 92 2.75 -2.13 11.11
CA MET A 92 2.83 -1.10 12.16
C MET A 92 2.30 -1.60 13.50
N LYS A 93 1.15 -2.31 13.50
CA LYS A 93 0.61 -2.96 14.71
C LYS A 93 1.64 -3.90 15.34
N ASN A 94 2.27 -4.77 14.56
CA ASN A 94 3.21 -5.75 15.06
C ASN A 94 4.55 -5.13 15.50
N LEU A 95 4.93 -3.98 14.93
CA LEU A 95 6.05 -3.15 15.37
C LEU A 95 5.72 -2.29 16.59
N LYS A 96 4.46 -2.30 17.07
CA LYS A 96 3.93 -1.47 18.17
C LYS A 96 4.08 0.03 17.88
N ILE A 97 3.96 0.42 16.62
CA ILE A 97 3.96 1.81 16.17
C ILE A 97 2.49 2.26 16.10
N ASP A 98 2.16 3.30 16.88
CA ASP A 98 0.81 3.89 16.87
C ASP A 98 0.66 4.81 15.67
N MET A 99 0.30 4.23 14.53
CA MET A 99 0.05 4.92 13.28
C MET A 99 -1.34 4.58 12.77
N LYS A 100 -2.13 5.58 12.43
CA LYS A 100 -3.41 5.42 11.73
C LYS A 100 -3.18 5.33 10.22
N VAL A 101 -3.67 4.27 9.59
CA VAL A 101 -3.67 4.12 8.14
C VAL A 101 -5.03 4.48 7.58
N SER A 102 -5.14 5.61 6.85
CA SER A 102 -6.37 6.06 6.21
C SER A 102 -6.46 5.48 4.80
N LEU A 103 -7.52 4.71 4.54
CA LEU A 103 -7.77 3.96 3.31
C LEU A 103 -8.83 4.68 2.47
N PHE A 104 -8.40 5.34 1.39
CA PHE A 104 -9.32 6.07 0.50
C PHE A 104 -9.81 5.16 -0.62
N GLU A 105 -11.09 4.85 -0.65
CA GLU A 105 -11.73 4.01 -1.66
C GLU A 105 -13.13 4.54 -1.98
N LYS A 106 -13.56 4.49 -3.26
CA LYS A 106 -14.88 4.94 -3.68
C LYS A 106 -15.93 3.84 -3.69
N SER A 107 -15.51 2.60 -3.97
CA SER A 107 -16.40 1.47 -4.10
C SER A 107 -16.96 1.05 -2.75
N TYR A 108 -18.28 1.09 -2.60
CA TYR A 108 -18.97 0.65 -1.39
C TYR A 108 -18.57 -0.77 -0.96
N HIS A 109 -18.60 -1.73 -1.90
CA HIS A 109 -18.31 -3.13 -1.61
C HIS A 109 -16.84 -3.34 -1.15
N LYS A 110 -15.90 -2.58 -1.73
CA LYS A 110 -14.50 -2.60 -1.27
C LYS A 110 -14.33 -1.95 0.09
N CYS A 111 -15.03 -0.83 0.35
CA CYS A 111 -15.03 -0.20 1.67
C CYS A 111 -15.58 -1.11 2.77
N VAL A 112 -16.64 -1.88 2.49
CA VAL A 112 -17.14 -2.90 3.43
C VAL A 112 -16.05 -3.93 3.72
N PHE A 113 -15.43 -4.50 2.68
CA PHE A 113 -14.33 -5.46 2.85
C PHE A 113 -13.17 -4.88 3.69
N LEU A 114 -12.74 -3.65 3.40
CA LEU A 114 -11.67 -3.00 4.16
C LEU A 114 -12.01 -2.85 5.65
N LYS A 115 -13.26 -2.49 5.97
CA LYS A 115 -13.76 -2.38 7.35
C LYS A 115 -13.80 -3.74 8.05
N ASP A 116 -14.26 -4.78 7.34
CA ASP A 116 -14.35 -6.14 7.87
C ASP A 116 -12.94 -6.67 8.24
N VAL A 117 -11.97 -6.55 7.31
CA VAL A 117 -10.58 -6.95 7.57
C VAL A 117 -9.97 -6.13 8.71
N SER A 118 -10.17 -4.80 8.72
CA SER A 118 -9.65 -3.93 9.78
C SER A 118 -10.16 -4.33 11.16
N LYS A 119 -11.45 -4.68 11.25
CA LYS A 119 -12.08 -5.14 12.49
C LYS A 119 -11.55 -6.52 12.90
N GLU A 120 -11.53 -7.47 11.97
CA GLU A 120 -11.12 -8.85 12.23
C GLU A 120 -9.68 -8.94 12.73
N LEU A 121 -8.77 -8.17 12.12
CA LEU A 121 -7.37 -8.13 12.48
C LEU A 121 -7.04 -7.04 13.53
N ASN A 122 -8.04 -6.34 14.06
CA ASN A 122 -7.87 -5.26 15.04
C ASN A 122 -6.79 -4.24 14.64
N LEU A 123 -6.94 -3.63 13.46
CA LEU A 123 -5.99 -2.69 12.88
C LEU A 123 -6.38 -1.23 13.17
N ASN A 124 -5.38 -0.38 13.40
CA ASN A 124 -5.58 1.08 13.51
C ASN A 124 -5.75 1.70 12.12
N THR A 125 -6.95 1.59 11.55
CA THR A 125 -7.28 2.08 10.21
C THR A 125 -8.55 2.91 10.20
N GLU A 126 -8.65 3.79 9.20
CA GLU A 126 -9.87 4.56 8.89
C GLU A 126 -10.22 4.38 7.42
N VAL A 127 -11.39 3.81 7.12
CA VAL A 127 -11.87 3.65 5.74
C VAL A 127 -12.71 4.85 5.33
N ILE A 128 -12.20 5.62 4.37
CA ILE A 128 -12.79 6.88 3.91
C ILE A 128 -13.42 6.66 2.53
N GLN A 129 -14.75 6.48 2.51
CA GLN A 129 -15.52 6.34 1.28
C GLN A 129 -15.81 7.69 0.65
N LYS A 130 -14.78 8.34 0.10
CA LYS A 130 -14.89 9.65 -0.55
C LYS A 130 -14.03 9.72 -1.80
N ASP A 131 -14.35 10.66 -2.66
CA ASP A 131 -13.47 11.06 -3.75
C ASP A 131 -12.33 11.91 -3.18
N ILE A 132 -11.12 11.37 -3.17
CA ILE A 132 -9.93 12.05 -2.65
C ILE A 132 -9.65 13.37 -3.38
N PHE A 133 -10.01 13.49 -4.66
CA PHE A 133 -9.85 14.73 -5.44
C PHE A 133 -10.73 15.88 -4.95
N LYS A 134 -11.75 15.60 -4.15
CA LYS A 134 -12.65 16.61 -3.56
C LYS A 134 -12.24 17.03 -2.14
N LEU A 135 -11.24 16.38 -1.56
CA LEU A 135 -10.74 16.72 -0.23
C LEU A 135 -9.65 17.78 -0.35
N LYS A 136 -9.58 18.68 0.61
CA LYS A 136 -8.60 19.76 0.68
C LYS A 136 -7.96 19.81 2.05
N ASN A 137 -6.82 20.48 2.14
CA ASN A 137 -6.09 20.71 3.38
C ASN A 137 -5.70 19.40 4.11
N MET A 138 -5.36 18.37 3.35
CA MET A 138 -4.96 17.09 3.91
C MET A 138 -3.54 17.15 4.48
N GLU A 139 -3.29 16.37 5.53
CA GLU A 139 -1.98 16.26 6.17
C GLU A 139 -1.70 14.82 6.53
N THR A 140 -0.48 14.34 6.23
CA THR A 140 -0.05 12.98 6.55
C THR A 140 1.49 12.90 6.48
N GLY A 141 2.09 11.86 7.05
CA GLY A 141 3.50 11.58 6.80
C GLY A 141 3.69 10.99 5.41
N THR A 142 3.20 9.81 5.18
CA THR A 142 3.37 9.11 3.90
C THR A 142 2.08 9.06 3.09
N VAL A 143 2.20 9.30 1.79
CA VAL A 143 1.16 9.04 0.80
C VAL A 143 1.56 7.82 -0.02
N MET A 144 0.72 6.80 -0.06
CA MET A 144 0.94 5.59 -0.86
C MET A 144 -0.01 5.56 -2.05
N SER A 145 0.50 5.17 -3.22
CA SER A 145 -0.30 5.01 -4.44
C SER A 145 0.13 3.78 -5.23
N ARG A 146 -0.76 2.78 -5.31
CA ARG A 146 -0.55 1.54 -6.06
C ARG A 146 -1.71 1.31 -7.02
N ALA A 147 -1.44 1.28 -8.33
CA ALA A 147 -2.44 1.02 -9.38
C ALA A 147 -3.72 1.89 -9.27
N PHE A 148 -3.59 3.12 -8.75
CA PHE A 148 -4.71 4.03 -8.55
C PHE A 148 -4.92 4.94 -9.75
N LYS A 149 -3.99 5.86 -9.99
CA LYS A 149 -4.01 6.83 -11.09
C LYS A 149 -2.59 7.00 -11.67
N SER A 150 -2.46 7.70 -12.79
CA SER A 150 -1.15 8.04 -13.32
C SER A 150 -0.36 8.88 -12.33
N MET A 151 0.96 8.72 -12.33
CA MET A 151 1.86 9.44 -11.43
C MET A 151 1.67 10.97 -11.52
N PRO A 152 1.64 11.63 -12.70
CA PRO A 152 1.41 13.07 -12.77
C PRO A 152 0.09 13.52 -12.14
N LEU A 153 -0.98 12.70 -12.28
CA LEU A 153 -2.28 13.04 -11.68
C LEU A 153 -2.25 12.95 -10.15
N VAL A 154 -1.51 11.99 -9.59
CA VAL A 154 -1.34 11.89 -8.14
C VAL A 154 -0.44 13.02 -7.61
N LEU A 155 0.61 13.40 -8.34
CA LEU A 155 1.46 14.54 -7.96
C LEU A 155 0.65 15.85 -7.93
N ASN A 156 -0.17 16.11 -8.97
CA ASN A 156 -1.08 17.26 -8.98
C ASN A 156 -2.04 17.22 -7.79
N LEU A 157 -2.66 16.06 -7.52
CA LEU A 157 -3.55 15.87 -6.37
C LEU A 157 -2.87 16.24 -5.05
N VAL A 158 -1.65 15.74 -4.83
CA VAL A 158 -0.91 16.01 -3.59
C VAL A 158 -0.52 17.48 -3.52
N ASN A 159 0.03 18.05 -4.59
CA ASN A 159 0.43 19.47 -4.64
C ASN A 159 -0.74 20.43 -4.37
N GLU A 160 -1.94 20.13 -4.89
CA GLU A 160 -3.10 21.02 -4.77
C GLU A 160 -3.91 20.82 -3.49
N ASN A 161 -3.91 19.60 -2.93
CA ASN A 161 -4.87 19.22 -1.91
C ASN A 161 -4.26 18.94 -0.54
N PHE A 162 -2.91 18.75 -0.48
CA PHE A 162 -2.22 18.52 0.79
C PHE A 162 -1.53 19.79 1.27
N LYS A 163 -1.68 20.09 2.56
CA LYS A 163 -0.91 21.12 3.25
C LYS A 163 0.45 20.63 3.68
N ARG A 164 0.52 19.34 4.03
CA ARG A 164 1.74 18.70 4.53
C ARG A 164 1.77 17.24 4.19
N PHE A 165 2.93 16.78 3.73
CA PHE A 165 3.32 15.37 3.61
C PHE A 165 4.85 15.29 3.73
N GLU A 166 5.39 14.13 4.12
CA GLU A 166 6.84 13.91 4.19
C GLU A 166 7.35 13.17 2.96
N ASN A 167 6.55 12.23 2.43
CA ASN A 167 6.90 11.53 1.19
C ASN A 167 5.69 10.92 0.46
N ILE A 168 5.91 10.59 -0.83
CA ILE A 168 4.95 9.90 -1.68
C ILE A 168 5.60 8.62 -2.21
N ILE A 169 4.94 7.47 -2.04
CA ILE A 169 5.42 6.17 -2.51
C ILE A 169 4.58 5.69 -3.68
N PHE A 170 5.24 5.44 -4.82
CA PHE A 170 4.63 4.84 -6.01
C PHE A 170 5.18 3.44 -6.28
N PHE A 171 4.28 2.55 -6.69
CA PHE A 171 4.61 1.24 -7.25
C PHE A 171 4.68 1.36 -8.77
N MET A 172 5.88 1.33 -9.32
CA MET A 172 6.15 1.54 -10.74
C MET A 172 6.34 0.20 -11.45
N GLY A 173 5.51 -0.08 -12.45
CA GLY A 173 5.59 -1.29 -13.26
C GLY A 173 6.50 -1.14 -14.48
N LYS A 174 6.40 -2.07 -15.44
CA LYS A 174 7.24 -2.17 -16.66
C LYS A 174 7.46 -0.84 -17.39
N ASN A 175 6.44 0.00 -17.49
CA ASN A 175 6.53 1.32 -18.15
C ASN A 175 6.97 2.44 -17.20
N GLY A 176 7.29 2.13 -15.95
CA GLY A 176 7.57 3.10 -14.90
C GLY A 176 8.70 4.06 -15.25
N LYS A 177 9.80 3.56 -15.84
CA LYS A 177 10.94 4.41 -16.26
C LYS A 177 10.55 5.43 -17.31
N LYS A 178 9.69 5.05 -18.27
CA LYS A 178 9.18 5.99 -19.27
C LYS A 178 8.32 7.06 -18.63
N VAL A 179 7.37 6.65 -17.76
CA VAL A 179 6.50 7.58 -17.03
C VAL A 179 7.31 8.54 -16.17
N LEU A 180 8.30 8.05 -15.42
CA LEU A 180 9.17 8.88 -14.60
C LEU A 180 9.93 9.90 -15.45
N LYS A 181 10.56 9.48 -16.57
CA LYS A 181 11.28 10.37 -17.47
C LYS A 181 10.39 11.48 -18.04
N GLU A 182 9.16 11.15 -18.44
CA GLU A 182 8.19 12.12 -18.94
C GLU A 182 7.73 13.08 -17.81
N THR A 183 7.55 12.58 -16.60
CA THR A 183 7.15 13.40 -15.44
C THR A 183 8.23 14.39 -15.06
N LEU A 184 9.52 14.00 -15.08
CA LEU A 184 10.66 14.88 -14.77
C LEU A 184 10.85 16.03 -15.78
N GLN A 185 10.15 16.04 -16.92
CA GLN A 185 10.13 17.19 -17.82
C GLN A 185 9.31 18.36 -17.28
N HIS A 186 8.41 18.09 -16.31
CA HIS A 186 7.44 19.05 -15.78
C HIS A 186 7.50 19.20 -14.25
N TRP A 187 8.23 18.32 -13.56
CA TRP A 187 8.35 18.28 -12.12
C TRP A 187 9.81 18.20 -11.70
N ASP A 188 10.21 19.03 -10.74
CA ASP A 188 11.50 18.93 -10.05
C ASP A 188 11.29 18.07 -8.80
N LEU A 189 11.70 16.80 -8.85
CA LEU A 189 11.44 15.81 -7.82
C LEU A 189 12.73 15.42 -7.09
N ASP A 190 12.70 15.48 -5.76
CA ASP A 190 13.69 14.78 -4.93
C ASP A 190 13.18 13.37 -4.65
N TYR A 191 13.83 12.36 -5.19
CA TYR A 191 13.37 10.98 -5.12
C TYR A 191 14.48 9.95 -5.01
N GLU A 192 14.12 8.78 -4.51
CA GLU A 192 14.94 7.57 -4.52
C GLU A 192 14.19 6.38 -5.13
N GLU A 193 14.94 5.44 -5.71
CA GLU A 193 14.39 4.25 -6.33
C GLU A 193 14.87 2.99 -5.62
N LYS A 194 13.95 2.02 -5.39
CA LYS A 194 14.26 0.69 -4.89
C LYS A 194 13.74 -0.36 -5.86
N LYS A 195 14.59 -1.28 -6.33
CA LYS A 195 14.15 -2.38 -7.19
C LYS A 195 13.09 -3.21 -6.48
N SER A 196 12.04 -3.62 -7.20
CA SER A 196 11.01 -4.48 -6.63
C SER A 196 11.59 -5.85 -6.25
N LEU A 197 11.17 -6.35 -5.09
CA LEU A 197 11.52 -7.69 -4.61
C LEU A 197 10.75 -8.80 -5.35
N THR A 198 9.65 -8.45 -6.01
CA THR A 198 8.68 -9.40 -6.56
C THR A 198 8.67 -9.43 -8.09
N ASN A 199 9.17 -8.38 -8.75
CA ASN A 199 9.18 -8.29 -10.20
C ASN A 199 10.37 -7.47 -10.71
N LYS A 200 11.23 -8.09 -11.53
CA LYS A 200 12.45 -7.48 -12.07
C LYS A 200 12.22 -6.23 -12.93
N ASP A 201 11.03 -6.11 -13.55
CA ASP A 201 10.68 -5.00 -14.43
C ASP A 201 9.93 -3.88 -13.67
N SER A 202 9.88 -3.96 -12.34
CA SER A 202 9.18 -3.03 -11.46
C SER A 202 10.12 -2.44 -10.41
N PHE A 203 9.75 -1.27 -9.88
CA PHE A 203 10.49 -0.61 -8.81
C PHE A 203 9.55 0.22 -7.96
N ILE A 204 9.99 0.53 -6.74
CA ILE A 204 9.34 1.49 -5.85
C ILE A 204 10.03 2.82 -6.04
N LEU A 205 9.23 3.88 -6.16
CA LEU A 205 9.70 5.25 -6.22
C LEU A 205 9.22 5.97 -4.95
N ASN A 206 10.17 6.49 -4.17
CA ASN A 206 9.91 7.29 -2.98
C ASN A 206 10.28 8.74 -3.26
N ILE A 207 9.30 9.64 -3.29
CA ILE A 207 9.47 11.07 -3.58
C ILE A 207 9.38 11.83 -2.27
N LYS A 208 10.42 12.59 -1.91
CA LYS A 208 10.53 13.38 -0.68
C LYS A 208 10.10 14.82 -0.87
N LYS A 209 10.16 15.32 -2.12
CA LYS A 209 9.80 16.70 -2.47
C LYS A 209 9.25 16.75 -3.88
N ILE A 210 8.23 17.56 -4.08
CA ILE A 210 7.61 17.90 -5.37
C ILE A 210 7.64 19.40 -5.58
#